data_f77309119acc3534f7a5a2b68039468e
#
_entry.id   f77309119acc3534f7a5a2b68039468e
#
_cell.length_a   1.000
_cell.length_b   1.000
_cell.length_c   1.000
_cell.angle_alpha   90.00
_cell.angle_beta   90.00
_cell.angle_gamma   90.00
#
_symmetry.space_group_name_H-M   'P 1'
#
loop_
_entity.id
_entity.type
_entity.pdbx_description
1 polymer ?
#
loop_
_entity_poly.entity_id
_entity_poly.type
_entity_poly.pdbx_seq_one_letter_code
_entity_poly.pdbx_strand_id
1 'polypeptide(L)'
;FVAVILDESSILKNFDGKIKGQVTSFIKKIPYRFLSTATPSPNDFIELGTSSEALGYLGYMDMLGKFFKNNQNSVDSTNRNIGEKFYLKPHAENDFFAWVNQWSIMVKMPSDIGFSNDRYKLPELIVNKHVIKNQSMIDTSGQVQIFTPIARSFAEVRYEQKQTEEVRCKKAVELAQGNTSVYWCNTNNESSLLKSMDQDAVEIIGSQSIERKEEILLSFSRGEIKRIITKAKMTSFGLNWQHCNHSVFFPTYSYEQYYQAVRRFWRFGQTKDVTIEVVVSDGQTRVLEALQQKTDKAIQLYKNLTENVNRQFTITHKEFNKEVIKPKF
;
A
#
# COMPACT_ATOMS: atom_id res chain seq x y z
N PHE A 1 14.17 -27.02 9.37
CA PHE A 1 12.97 -26.29 9.77
C PHE A 1 11.74 -27.14 9.44
N VAL A 2 10.77 -27.17 10.34
CA VAL A 2 9.48 -27.88 10.15
C VAL A 2 8.43 -26.92 9.59
N ALA A 3 8.49 -25.65 9.98
CA ALA A 3 7.56 -24.61 9.56
C ALA A 3 8.28 -23.31 9.24
N VAL A 4 7.68 -22.50 8.38
CA VAL A 4 8.11 -21.15 8.06
C VAL A 4 6.90 -20.21 8.01
N ILE A 5 7.06 -19.03 8.59
CA ILE A 5 6.10 -17.93 8.50
C ILE A 5 6.82 -16.77 7.81
N LEU A 6 6.26 -16.30 6.70
CA LEU A 6 6.73 -15.11 5.99
C LEU A 6 5.74 -13.98 6.25
N ASP A 7 6.11 -13.06 7.12
CA ASP A 7 5.38 -11.82 7.32
C ASP A 7 5.73 -10.82 6.21
N GLU A 8 4.82 -9.91 5.89
CA GLU A 8 4.89 -9.00 4.74
C GLU A 8 5.18 -9.73 3.41
N SER A 9 4.46 -10.83 3.17
CA SER A 9 4.66 -11.71 2.01
C SER A 9 4.36 -11.05 0.65
N SER A 10 3.86 -9.81 0.63
CA SER A 10 3.79 -8.97 -0.57
C SER A 10 5.14 -8.77 -1.28
N ILE A 11 6.26 -9.07 -0.62
CA ILE A 11 7.59 -9.14 -1.25
C ILE A 11 7.66 -10.15 -2.41
N LEU A 12 6.75 -11.15 -2.43
CA LEU A 12 6.67 -12.17 -3.49
C LEU A 12 5.92 -11.70 -4.73
N LYS A 13 5.26 -10.52 -4.72
CA LYS A 13 4.35 -10.06 -5.78
C LYS A 13 4.95 -10.02 -7.19
N ASN A 14 6.23 -9.75 -7.32
CA ASN A 14 6.89 -9.67 -8.61
C ASN A 14 7.29 -11.08 -9.10
N PHE A 15 6.62 -11.55 -10.15
CA PHE A 15 6.88 -12.89 -10.70
C PHE A 15 8.35 -13.11 -11.07
N ASP A 16 8.98 -12.16 -11.78
CA ASP A 16 10.39 -12.23 -12.20
C ASP A 16 11.39 -11.72 -11.13
N GLY A 17 10.89 -11.46 -9.91
CA GLY A 17 11.71 -10.90 -8.84
C GLY A 17 12.74 -11.88 -8.29
N LYS A 18 14.01 -11.46 -8.21
CA LYS A 18 15.10 -12.27 -7.65
C LYS A 18 14.79 -12.75 -6.22
N ILE A 19 14.23 -11.86 -5.39
CA ILE A 19 13.84 -12.17 -4.00
C ILE A 19 12.74 -13.23 -4.01
N LYS A 20 11.71 -13.08 -4.85
CA LYS A 20 10.63 -14.09 -5.01
C LYS A 20 11.22 -15.46 -5.33
N GLY A 21 12.12 -15.54 -6.29
CA GLY A 21 12.77 -16.81 -6.69
C GLY A 21 13.53 -17.45 -5.53
N GLN A 22 14.34 -16.68 -4.81
CA GLN A 22 15.14 -17.17 -3.68
C GLN A 22 14.25 -17.65 -2.52
N VAL A 23 13.27 -16.82 -2.11
CA VAL A 23 12.34 -17.15 -1.02
C VAL A 23 11.51 -18.37 -1.37
N THR A 24 10.91 -18.42 -2.56
CA THR A 24 10.08 -19.56 -3.00
C THR A 24 10.89 -20.86 -3.02
N SER A 25 12.14 -20.83 -3.54
CA SER A 25 13.00 -22.00 -3.57
C SER A 25 13.38 -22.50 -2.17
N PHE A 26 13.53 -21.59 -1.21
CA PHE A 26 13.81 -21.93 0.17
C PHE A 26 12.60 -22.56 0.86
N ILE A 27 11.44 -21.88 0.81
CA ILE A 27 10.24 -22.32 1.53
C ILE A 27 9.59 -23.58 0.95
N LYS A 28 9.76 -23.86 -0.35
CA LYS A 28 9.26 -25.09 -0.99
C LYS A 28 9.82 -26.38 -0.34
N LYS A 29 10.95 -26.31 0.34
CA LYS A 29 11.57 -27.44 1.06
C LYS A 29 10.99 -27.66 2.45
N ILE A 30 10.12 -26.77 2.93
CA ILE A 30 9.59 -26.77 4.28
C ILE A 30 8.12 -27.24 4.24
N PRO A 31 7.71 -28.23 5.06
CA PRO A 31 6.39 -28.81 5.00
C PRO A 31 5.27 -27.80 5.34
N TYR A 32 5.41 -27.04 6.41
CA TYR A 32 4.40 -26.07 6.84
C TYR A 32 4.81 -24.63 6.47
N ARG A 33 4.00 -23.99 5.63
CA ARG A 33 4.29 -22.67 5.06
C ARG A 33 3.11 -21.74 5.30
N PHE A 34 3.38 -20.58 5.89
CA PHE A 34 2.39 -19.55 6.17
C PHE A 34 2.87 -18.22 5.59
N LEU A 35 2.01 -17.56 4.84
CA LEU A 35 2.23 -16.24 4.29
C LEU A 35 1.25 -15.27 4.94
N SER A 36 1.76 -14.15 5.46
CA SER A 36 0.98 -13.10 6.10
C SER A 36 1.22 -11.78 5.39
N THR A 37 0.17 -11.05 5.03
CA THR A 37 0.27 -9.70 4.46
C THR A 37 -1.05 -8.97 4.54
N ALA A 38 -0.99 -7.67 4.73
CA ALA A 38 -2.16 -6.77 4.63
C ALA A 38 -2.47 -6.36 3.17
N THR A 39 -1.54 -6.59 2.24
CA THR A 39 -1.65 -6.20 0.82
C THR A 39 -1.29 -7.40 -0.08
N PRO A 40 -2.15 -8.42 -0.17
CA PRO A 40 -1.82 -9.68 -0.87
C PRO A 40 -1.67 -9.50 -2.38
N SER A 41 -2.36 -8.52 -2.97
CA SER A 41 -2.28 -8.17 -4.39
C SER A 41 -2.37 -6.65 -4.58
N PRO A 42 -1.29 -5.92 -4.25
CA PRO A 42 -1.33 -4.46 -4.20
C PRO A 42 -1.49 -3.79 -5.57
N ASN A 43 -1.22 -4.48 -6.66
CA ASN A 43 -1.36 -3.93 -8.00
C ASN A 43 -2.42 -4.65 -8.83
N ASP A 44 -2.44 -5.98 -8.79
CA ASP A 44 -3.36 -6.80 -9.59
C ASP A 44 -3.54 -8.19 -9.00
N PHE A 45 -4.70 -8.82 -9.26
CA PHE A 45 -5.03 -10.18 -8.77
C PHE A 45 -4.06 -11.25 -9.25
N ILE A 46 -3.35 -11.03 -10.37
CA ILE A 46 -2.31 -11.96 -10.84
C ILE A 46 -1.20 -12.19 -9.80
N GLU A 47 -0.96 -11.23 -8.89
CA GLU A 47 0.06 -11.35 -7.86
C GLU A 47 -0.25 -12.46 -6.84
N LEU A 48 -1.53 -12.87 -6.70
CA LEU A 48 -1.92 -14.02 -5.86
C LEU A 48 -1.34 -15.33 -6.37
N GLY A 49 -1.05 -15.45 -7.67
CA GLY A 49 -0.43 -16.63 -8.23
C GLY A 49 0.98 -16.88 -7.72
N THR A 50 1.75 -15.84 -7.38
CA THR A 50 3.09 -16.01 -6.80
C THR A 50 3.01 -16.55 -5.36
N SER A 51 2.03 -16.11 -4.59
CA SER A 51 1.75 -16.62 -3.24
C SER A 51 1.28 -18.07 -3.28
N SER A 52 0.36 -18.40 -4.20
CA SER A 52 -0.12 -19.77 -4.43
C SER A 52 1.04 -20.71 -4.79
N GLU A 53 1.91 -20.29 -5.71
CA GLU A 53 3.10 -21.06 -6.10
C GLU A 53 4.05 -21.30 -4.92
N ALA A 54 4.29 -20.28 -4.10
CA ALA A 54 5.15 -20.38 -2.92
C ALA A 54 4.60 -21.35 -1.88
N LEU A 55 3.28 -21.36 -1.68
CA LEU A 55 2.58 -22.29 -0.79
C LEU A 55 2.53 -23.71 -1.35
N GLY A 56 2.73 -23.91 -2.66
CA GLY A 56 2.74 -25.22 -3.30
C GLY A 56 1.39 -25.64 -3.88
N TYR A 57 0.51 -24.69 -4.12
CA TYR A 57 -0.72 -24.87 -4.88
C TYR A 57 -0.48 -24.65 -6.38
N LEU A 58 -1.42 -24.03 -7.09
CA LEU A 58 -1.32 -23.80 -8.53
C LEU A 58 -0.15 -22.86 -8.86
N GLY A 59 0.66 -23.21 -9.85
CA GLY A 59 1.76 -22.37 -10.33
C GLY A 59 1.25 -21.06 -10.96
N TYR A 60 2.08 -20.02 -10.95
CA TYR A 60 1.71 -18.70 -11.45
C TYR A 60 1.22 -18.74 -12.91
N MET A 61 1.96 -19.43 -13.81
CA MET A 61 1.58 -19.52 -15.23
C MET A 61 0.31 -20.33 -15.46
N ASP A 62 0.11 -21.40 -14.68
CA ASP A 62 -1.09 -22.23 -14.76
C ASP A 62 -2.32 -21.45 -14.30
N MET A 63 -2.18 -20.66 -13.23
CA MET A 63 -3.21 -19.75 -12.74
C MET A 63 -3.60 -18.73 -13.83
N LEU A 64 -2.60 -18.10 -14.48
CA LEU A 64 -2.86 -17.16 -15.58
C LEU A 64 -3.62 -17.83 -16.73
N GLY A 65 -3.17 -18.99 -17.18
CA GLY A 65 -3.83 -19.74 -18.26
C GLY A 65 -5.29 -20.11 -17.94
N LYS A 66 -5.53 -20.52 -16.69
CA LYS A 66 -6.85 -20.93 -16.23
C LYS A 66 -7.83 -19.76 -16.09
N PHE A 67 -7.45 -18.68 -15.39
CA PHE A 67 -8.38 -17.65 -14.96
C PHE A 67 -8.25 -16.32 -15.71
N PHE A 68 -7.12 -16.05 -16.35
CA PHE A 68 -6.85 -14.75 -16.96
C PHE A 68 -6.74 -14.84 -18.49
N LYS A 69 -6.97 -13.71 -19.15
CA LYS A 69 -6.75 -13.53 -20.58
C LYS A 69 -5.66 -12.48 -20.79
N ASN A 70 -4.75 -12.77 -21.72
CA ASN A 70 -3.71 -11.82 -22.12
C ASN A 70 -4.31 -10.73 -23.02
N ASN A 71 -4.03 -9.48 -22.70
CA ASN A 71 -4.56 -8.30 -23.39
C ASN A 71 -3.61 -7.72 -24.45
N GLN A 72 -2.43 -8.28 -24.64
CA GLN A 72 -1.40 -7.70 -25.52
C GLN A 72 -1.80 -7.64 -27.00
N ASN A 73 -2.69 -8.52 -27.46
CA ASN A 73 -3.04 -8.67 -28.89
C ASN A 73 -4.43 -8.21 -29.27
N SER A 74 -5.19 -7.53 -28.39
CA SER A 74 -6.54 -7.10 -28.75
C SER A 74 -6.52 -5.71 -29.38
N VAL A 75 -7.09 -5.61 -30.59
CA VAL A 75 -7.15 -4.44 -31.48
C VAL A 75 -8.11 -3.34 -30.96
N ASP A 76 -8.98 -3.63 -29.99
CA ASP A 76 -9.91 -2.67 -29.42
C ASP A 76 -9.26 -1.76 -28.37
N SER A 77 -8.77 -0.61 -28.84
CA SER A 77 -8.02 0.37 -28.04
C SER A 77 -8.89 1.37 -27.25
N THR A 78 -10.21 1.29 -27.33
CA THR A 78 -11.10 2.37 -26.88
C THR A 78 -11.53 2.35 -25.42
N ASN A 79 -11.31 1.24 -24.67
CA ASN A 79 -11.78 1.14 -23.28
C ASN A 79 -10.79 0.41 -22.35
N ARG A 80 -9.48 0.69 -22.44
CA ARG A 80 -8.48 -0.03 -21.64
C ARG A 80 -7.85 0.84 -20.58
N ASN A 81 -7.89 0.33 -19.37
CA ASN A 81 -6.93 0.70 -18.35
C ASN A 81 -5.52 0.51 -18.91
N ILE A 82 -4.88 1.63 -19.24
CA ILE A 82 -3.52 1.66 -19.78
C ILE A 82 -2.61 0.99 -18.74
N GLY A 83 -2.15 -0.24 -19.03
CA GLY A 83 -1.18 -0.94 -18.20
C GLY A 83 -1.54 -2.38 -17.77
N GLU A 84 -2.75 -2.87 -17.95
CA GLU A 84 -3.09 -4.26 -17.59
C GLU A 84 -2.73 -5.23 -18.74
N LYS A 85 -1.68 -5.98 -18.50
CA LYS A 85 -1.24 -7.05 -19.42
C LYS A 85 -2.21 -8.24 -19.42
N PHE A 86 -2.83 -8.51 -18.28
CA PHE A 86 -3.78 -9.61 -18.06
C PHE A 86 -5.04 -9.07 -17.39
N TYR A 87 -6.19 -9.64 -17.71
CA TYR A 87 -7.45 -9.39 -17.02
C TYR A 87 -8.18 -10.69 -16.68
N LEU A 88 -8.86 -10.70 -15.54
CA LEU A 88 -9.65 -11.84 -15.08
C LEU A 88 -10.81 -12.08 -16.06
N LYS A 89 -10.97 -13.33 -16.52
CA LYS A 89 -12.08 -13.72 -17.40
C LYS A 89 -13.39 -13.57 -16.62
N PRO A 90 -14.41 -12.82 -17.13
CA PRO A 90 -15.65 -12.59 -16.37
C PRO A 90 -16.35 -13.88 -15.94
N HIS A 91 -16.36 -14.91 -16.79
CA HIS A 91 -16.97 -16.21 -16.48
C HIS A 91 -16.15 -17.06 -15.49
N ALA A 92 -14.87 -16.71 -15.24
CA ALA A 92 -14.01 -17.43 -14.31
C ALA A 92 -13.87 -16.71 -12.96
N GLU A 93 -14.53 -15.58 -12.75
CA GLU A 93 -14.37 -14.75 -11.54
C GLU A 93 -14.75 -15.52 -10.27
N ASN A 94 -15.91 -16.17 -10.25
CA ASN A 94 -16.36 -16.97 -9.11
C ASN A 94 -15.44 -18.15 -8.83
N ASP A 95 -14.98 -18.85 -9.87
CA ASP A 95 -14.08 -19.99 -9.75
C ASP A 95 -12.70 -19.55 -9.24
N PHE A 96 -12.23 -18.36 -9.65
CA PHE A 96 -10.98 -17.77 -9.18
C PHE A 96 -11.05 -17.50 -7.69
N PHE A 97 -12.07 -16.80 -7.20
CA PHE A 97 -12.19 -16.50 -5.77
C PHE A 97 -12.46 -17.75 -4.93
N ALA A 98 -13.23 -18.72 -5.45
CA ALA A 98 -13.41 -20.01 -4.81
C ALA A 98 -12.07 -20.76 -4.68
N TRP A 99 -11.22 -20.72 -5.71
CA TRP A 99 -9.89 -21.30 -5.67
C TRP A 99 -8.98 -20.58 -4.66
N VAL A 100 -8.98 -19.24 -4.61
CA VAL A 100 -8.19 -18.47 -3.64
C VAL A 100 -8.58 -18.84 -2.21
N ASN A 101 -9.86 -19.01 -1.93
CA ASN A 101 -10.37 -19.38 -0.60
C ASN A 101 -9.98 -20.81 -0.16
N GLN A 102 -9.52 -21.68 -1.07
CA GLN A 102 -9.05 -23.02 -0.69
C GLN A 102 -7.70 -22.99 0.06
N TRP A 103 -6.91 -21.94 -0.13
CA TRP A 103 -5.57 -21.84 0.43
C TRP A 103 -5.29 -20.52 1.17
N SER A 104 -6.24 -19.63 1.20
CA SER A 104 -6.09 -18.34 1.89
C SER A 104 -7.32 -18.00 2.74
N ILE A 105 -7.11 -17.21 3.77
CA ILE A 105 -8.16 -16.62 4.60
C ILE A 105 -7.92 -15.12 4.62
N MET A 106 -8.96 -14.33 4.32
CA MET A 106 -8.94 -12.89 4.39
C MET A 106 -9.87 -12.40 5.51
N VAL A 107 -9.31 -11.66 6.46
CA VAL A 107 -10.02 -11.13 7.62
C VAL A 107 -9.71 -9.64 7.75
N LYS A 108 -10.73 -8.81 7.90
CA LYS A 108 -10.60 -7.35 8.15
C LYS A 108 -11.08 -6.99 9.54
N MET A 109 -12.17 -7.60 9.94
CA MET A 109 -12.82 -7.36 11.20
C MET A 109 -13.00 -8.67 11.96
N PRO A 110 -12.97 -8.65 13.29
CA PRO A 110 -13.23 -9.84 14.09
C PRO A 110 -14.56 -10.54 13.74
N SER A 111 -15.56 -9.77 13.30
CA SER A 111 -16.85 -10.33 12.86
C SER A 111 -16.74 -11.25 11.63
N ASP A 112 -15.71 -11.09 10.81
CA ASP A 112 -15.51 -11.94 9.64
C ASP A 112 -15.23 -13.40 10.02
N ILE A 113 -14.79 -13.61 11.27
CA ILE A 113 -14.53 -14.94 11.89
C ILE A 113 -15.36 -15.17 13.14
N GLY A 114 -16.51 -14.49 13.29
CA GLY A 114 -17.52 -14.75 14.32
C GLY A 114 -17.30 -14.07 15.68
N PHE A 115 -16.37 -13.08 15.79
CA PHE A 115 -16.15 -12.34 17.04
C PHE A 115 -16.78 -10.94 17.01
N SER A 116 -16.96 -10.31 18.20
CA SER A 116 -17.45 -8.94 18.31
C SER A 116 -16.43 -7.92 17.79
N ASN A 117 -16.93 -6.88 17.10
CA ASN A 117 -16.15 -5.75 16.61
C ASN A 117 -15.99 -4.61 17.63
N ASP A 118 -16.57 -4.70 18.83
CA ASP A 118 -16.73 -3.58 19.77
C ASP A 118 -15.42 -2.85 20.11
N ARG A 119 -14.31 -3.60 20.16
CA ARG A 119 -12.98 -3.04 20.47
C ARG A 119 -12.16 -2.69 19.21
N TYR A 120 -12.70 -2.95 18.01
CA TYR A 120 -11.95 -2.85 16.74
C TYR A 120 -12.51 -1.77 15.81
N LYS A 121 -13.49 -0.99 16.28
CA LYS A 121 -13.98 0.16 15.52
C LYS A 121 -12.89 1.21 15.43
N LEU A 122 -12.49 1.52 14.20
CA LEU A 122 -11.57 2.60 13.94
C LEU A 122 -12.35 3.91 13.80
N PRO A 123 -11.73 5.05 14.18
CA PRO A 123 -12.30 6.37 13.91
C PRO A 123 -12.38 6.63 12.40
N GLU A 124 -12.96 7.75 12.01
CA GLU A 124 -13.09 8.11 10.60
C GLU A 124 -11.72 8.32 9.93
N LEU A 125 -11.60 7.89 8.68
CA LEU A 125 -10.47 8.20 7.82
C LEU A 125 -10.89 9.26 6.80
N ILE A 126 -10.39 10.47 6.97
CA ILE A 126 -10.67 11.63 6.14
C ILE A 126 -9.53 11.78 5.13
N VAL A 127 -9.83 11.72 3.84
CA VAL A 127 -8.83 11.89 2.78
C VAL A 127 -9.17 13.12 1.95
N ASN A 128 -8.38 14.17 2.13
CA ASN A 128 -8.52 15.42 1.39
C ASN A 128 -7.55 15.42 0.20
N LYS A 129 -8.04 15.80 -0.99
CA LYS A 129 -7.24 15.87 -2.21
C LYS A 129 -6.99 17.34 -2.58
N HIS A 130 -5.72 17.74 -2.64
CA HIS A 130 -5.28 19.08 -3.00
C HIS A 130 -4.58 19.03 -4.35
N VAL A 131 -5.23 19.58 -5.37
CA VAL A 131 -4.68 19.68 -6.73
C VAL A 131 -4.09 21.07 -6.92
N ILE A 132 -2.77 21.13 -7.06
CA ILE A 132 -2.03 22.37 -7.30
C ILE A 132 -1.91 22.62 -8.80
N LYS A 133 -2.31 23.79 -9.24
CA LYS A 133 -2.14 24.19 -10.64
C LYS A 133 -0.66 24.42 -10.95
N ASN A 134 -0.18 23.79 -12.00
CA ASN A 134 1.15 24.06 -12.51
C ASN A 134 1.14 25.42 -13.21
N GLN A 135 1.91 26.38 -12.72
CA GLN A 135 2.02 27.72 -13.31
C GLN A 135 3.09 27.78 -14.41
N SER A 136 3.89 26.74 -14.59
CA SER A 136 4.88 26.70 -15.66
C SER A 136 4.21 26.39 -16.99
N MET A 137 4.14 27.39 -17.86
CA MET A 137 3.60 27.28 -19.22
C MET A 137 4.60 26.68 -20.23
N ILE A 138 5.70 26.09 -19.76
CA ILE A 138 6.78 25.62 -20.63
C ILE A 138 6.88 24.09 -20.55
N ASP A 139 6.75 23.42 -21.69
CA ASP A 139 6.91 21.96 -21.80
C ASP A 139 8.39 21.51 -21.88
N THR A 140 8.61 20.20 -22.00
CA THR A 140 9.94 19.59 -22.13
C THR A 140 10.68 20.00 -23.41
N SER A 141 9.98 20.57 -24.40
CA SER A 141 10.56 21.09 -25.65
C SER A 141 10.80 22.61 -25.62
N GLY A 142 10.45 23.29 -24.50
CA GLY A 142 10.57 24.73 -24.36
C GLY A 142 9.42 25.53 -24.97
N GLN A 143 8.31 24.90 -25.34
CA GLN A 143 7.14 25.56 -25.90
C GLN A 143 6.19 26.00 -24.79
N VAL A 144 5.63 27.19 -24.91
CA VAL A 144 4.59 27.70 -24.01
C VAL A 144 3.28 26.97 -24.28
N GLN A 145 2.75 26.30 -23.27
CA GLN A 145 1.46 25.61 -23.35
C GLN A 145 0.37 26.41 -22.63
N ILE A 146 -0.78 26.49 -23.26
CA ILE A 146 -1.98 27.18 -22.71
C ILE A 146 -2.67 26.31 -21.66
N PHE A 147 -2.49 24.98 -21.72
CA PHE A 147 -3.05 24.01 -20.77
C PHE A 147 -1.95 23.03 -20.33
N THR A 148 -1.91 22.71 -19.04
CA THR A 148 -1.02 21.67 -18.52
C THR A 148 -1.49 20.29 -19.00
N PRO A 149 -0.76 19.59 -19.87
CA PRO A 149 -1.17 18.26 -20.31
C PRO A 149 -1.02 17.28 -19.13
N ILE A 150 -1.98 16.38 -19.02
CA ILE A 150 -1.88 15.29 -18.05
C ILE A 150 -0.71 14.39 -18.45
N ALA A 151 0.25 14.19 -17.57
CA ALA A 151 1.43 13.37 -17.81
C ALA A 151 1.05 11.93 -18.20
N ARG A 152 1.53 11.46 -19.35
CA ARG A 152 1.19 10.15 -19.95
C ARG A 152 2.25 9.09 -19.73
N SER A 153 3.46 9.50 -19.43
CA SER A 153 4.62 8.62 -19.20
C SER A 153 5.25 8.84 -17.82
N PHE A 154 6.03 7.88 -17.36
CA PHE A 154 6.79 8.04 -16.11
C PHE A 154 7.81 9.20 -16.18
N ALA A 155 8.34 9.49 -17.37
CA ALA A 155 9.27 10.60 -17.56
C ALA A 155 8.55 11.95 -17.40
N GLU A 156 7.37 12.10 -17.99
CA GLU A 156 6.53 13.29 -17.86
C GLU A 156 6.05 13.49 -16.41
N VAL A 157 5.65 12.43 -15.72
CA VAL A 157 5.30 12.50 -14.28
C VAL A 157 6.48 13.00 -13.46
N ARG A 158 7.68 12.51 -13.70
CA ARG A 158 8.89 12.98 -12.99
C ARG A 158 9.21 14.44 -13.31
N TYR A 159 9.06 14.82 -14.56
CA TYR A 159 9.24 16.21 -14.98
C TYR A 159 8.25 17.13 -14.25
N GLU A 160 6.97 16.80 -14.29
CA GLU A 160 5.90 17.51 -13.59
C GLU A 160 6.14 17.60 -12.08
N GLN A 161 6.57 16.49 -11.46
CA GLN A 161 6.96 16.47 -10.05
C GLN A 161 8.05 17.50 -9.74
N LYS A 162 9.06 17.60 -10.59
CA LYS A 162 10.16 18.53 -10.41
C LYS A 162 9.72 20.00 -10.60
N GLN A 163 8.88 20.28 -11.59
CA GLN A 163 8.39 21.64 -11.85
C GLN A 163 7.49 22.17 -10.74
N THR A 164 6.71 21.30 -10.10
CA THR A 164 5.73 21.67 -9.07
C THR A 164 6.22 21.41 -7.64
N GLU A 165 7.48 20.99 -7.46
CA GLU A 165 8.01 20.52 -6.18
C GLU A 165 7.90 21.59 -5.09
N GLU A 166 8.31 22.82 -5.38
CA GLU A 166 8.28 23.93 -4.41
C GLU A 166 6.86 24.28 -3.98
N VAL A 167 5.93 24.41 -4.93
CA VAL A 167 4.54 24.79 -4.65
C VAL A 167 3.82 23.69 -3.86
N ARG A 168 4.08 22.42 -4.19
CA ARG A 168 3.55 21.28 -3.45
C ARG A 168 4.10 21.21 -2.03
N CYS A 169 5.40 21.44 -1.84
CA CYS A 169 6.03 21.49 -0.51
C CYS A 169 5.48 22.65 0.33
N LYS A 170 5.30 23.83 -0.26
CA LYS A 170 4.70 24.98 0.42
C LYS A 170 3.27 24.64 0.90
N LYS A 171 2.45 24.02 0.02
CA LYS A 171 1.10 23.61 0.40
C LYS A 171 1.11 22.53 1.49
N ALA A 172 2.04 21.59 1.42
CA ALA A 172 2.20 20.56 2.43
C ALA A 172 2.51 21.14 3.81
N VAL A 173 3.41 22.12 3.88
CA VAL A 173 3.76 22.80 5.13
C VAL A 173 2.58 23.60 5.69
N GLU A 174 1.84 24.32 4.83
CA GLU A 174 0.61 25.02 5.22
C GLU A 174 -0.41 24.06 5.88
N LEU A 175 -0.66 22.89 5.27
CA LEU A 175 -1.61 21.90 5.76
C LEU A 175 -1.18 21.24 7.07
N ALA A 176 0.12 21.09 7.31
CA ALA A 176 0.65 20.46 8.52
C ALA A 176 0.80 21.42 9.71
N GLN A 177 0.65 22.74 9.50
CA GLN A 177 0.80 23.72 10.57
C GLN A 177 -0.16 23.45 11.74
N GLY A 178 0.36 23.53 12.96
CA GLY A 178 -0.41 23.30 14.18
C GLY A 178 -0.63 21.83 14.53
N ASN A 179 -0.33 20.89 13.63
CA ASN A 179 -0.56 19.45 13.82
C ASN A 179 0.74 18.70 14.18
N THR A 180 0.59 17.62 14.94
CA THR A 180 1.57 16.53 14.91
C THR A 180 1.34 15.79 13.60
N SER A 181 2.37 15.72 12.72
CA SER A 181 2.17 15.28 11.34
C SER A 181 3.37 14.54 10.76
N VAL A 182 3.11 13.73 9.74
CA VAL A 182 4.15 13.11 8.91
C VAL A 182 4.04 13.61 7.48
N TYR A 183 5.15 14.09 6.95
CA TYR A 183 5.30 14.38 5.53
C TYR A 183 5.85 13.15 4.82
N TRP A 184 5.06 12.58 3.92
CA TRP A 184 5.48 11.48 3.06
C TRP A 184 5.93 12.02 1.72
N CYS A 185 7.22 12.16 1.53
CA CYS A 185 7.83 12.63 0.28
C CYS A 185 8.37 11.46 -0.57
N ASN A 186 8.69 11.74 -1.83
CA ASN A 186 9.18 10.74 -2.78
C ASN A 186 10.67 10.93 -3.10
N THR A 187 11.10 12.18 -3.21
CA THR A 187 12.46 12.55 -3.63
C THR A 187 13.27 13.13 -2.47
N ASN A 188 14.60 13.20 -2.63
CA ASN A 188 15.47 13.88 -1.66
C ASN A 188 15.24 15.39 -1.70
N ASN A 189 14.97 15.96 -2.89
CA ASN A 189 14.70 17.38 -3.05
C ASN A 189 13.44 17.81 -2.30
N GLU A 190 12.33 17.06 -2.47
CA GLU A 190 11.11 17.30 -1.68
C GLU A 190 11.40 17.26 -0.17
N SER A 191 12.20 16.30 0.28
CA SER A 191 12.60 16.17 1.69
C SER A 191 13.35 17.40 2.18
N SER A 192 14.36 17.83 1.43
CA SER A 192 15.17 19.00 1.77
C SER A 192 14.39 20.32 1.70
N LEU A 193 13.48 20.47 0.72
CA LEU A 193 12.60 21.63 0.61
C LEU A 193 11.62 21.70 1.79
N LEU A 194 10.97 20.60 2.13
CA LEU A 194 10.10 20.52 3.31
C LEU A 194 10.87 20.91 4.58
N LYS A 195 12.10 20.39 4.76
CA LYS A 195 12.94 20.74 5.91
C LYS A 195 13.32 22.22 5.94
N SER A 196 13.59 22.83 4.79
CA SER A 196 13.91 24.25 4.71
C SER A 196 12.73 25.16 5.04
N MET A 197 11.50 24.73 4.69
CA MET A 197 10.25 25.47 4.90
C MET A 197 9.64 25.21 6.29
N ASP A 198 9.87 24.03 6.87
CA ASP A 198 9.45 23.64 8.23
C ASP A 198 10.66 23.22 9.05
N GLN A 199 11.29 24.20 9.70
CA GLN A 199 12.50 23.98 10.49
C GLN A 199 12.28 23.12 11.73
N ASP A 200 11.05 23.04 12.25
CA ASP A 200 10.69 22.21 13.39
C ASP A 200 10.51 20.72 13.01
N ALA A 201 10.35 20.42 11.72
CA ALA A 201 10.25 19.04 11.25
C ALA A 201 11.62 18.35 11.26
N VAL A 202 11.67 17.08 11.66
CA VAL A 202 12.91 16.27 11.64
C VAL A 202 12.91 15.38 10.42
N GLU A 203 13.97 15.46 9.63
CA GLU A 203 14.13 14.72 8.39
C GLU A 203 14.78 13.35 8.63
N ILE A 204 14.24 12.31 7.98
CA ILE A 204 14.82 10.96 7.92
C ILE A 204 15.29 10.71 6.49
N ILE A 205 16.61 10.59 6.29
CA ILE A 205 17.24 10.37 4.99
C ILE A 205 17.97 9.02 4.92
N GLY A 206 18.14 8.52 3.68
CA GLY A 206 18.76 7.21 3.44
C GLY A 206 20.18 7.08 3.95
N SER A 207 20.97 8.17 3.91
CA SER A 207 22.38 8.23 4.32
C SER A 207 22.62 8.23 5.83
N GLN A 208 21.59 8.46 6.65
CA GLN A 208 21.73 8.38 8.11
C GLN A 208 21.98 6.94 8.55
N SER A 209 22.69 6.76 9.69
CA SER A 209 22.87 5.45 10.30
C SER A 209 21.51 4.85 10.73
N ILE A 210 21.47 3.55 10.93
CA ILE A 210 20.27 2.84 11.38
C ILE A 210 19.86 3.35 12.76
N GLU A 211 20.81 3.50 13.66
CA GLU A 211 20.60 3.96 15.04
C GLU A 211 19.98 5.37 15.05
N ARG A 212 20.47 6.27 14.19
CA ARG A 212 19.90 7.63 14.11
C ARG A 212 18.46 7.64 13.59
N LYS A 213 18.16 6.79 12.61
CA LYS A 213 16.78 6.63 12.11
C LYS A 213 15.86 6.08 13.21
N GLU A 214 16.31 5.06 13.94
CA GLU A 214 15.55 4.49 15.06
C GLU A 214 15.31 5.53 16.16
N GLU A 215 16.32 6.29 16.53
CA GLU A 215 16.19 7.36 17.52
C GLU A 215 15.10 8.36 17.13
N ILE A 216 15.12 8.88 15.88
CA ILE A 216 14.13 9.84 15.38
C ILE A 216 12.72 9.21 15.40
N LEU A 217 12.58 7.98 14.92
CA LEU A 217 11.31 7.27 14.85
C LEU A 217 10.74 6.99 16.24
N LEU A 218 11.57 6.63 17.21
CA LEU A 218 11.18 6.42 18.59
C LEU A 218 10.80 7.73 19.28
N SER A 219 11.56 8.81 19.07
CA SER A 219 11.26 10.12 19.61
C SER A 219 9.93 10.68 19.04
N PHE A 220 9.66 10.44 17.75
CA PHE A 220 8.35 10.76 17.17
C PHE A 220 7.24 9.91 17.82
N SER A 221 7.45 8.61 17.99
CA SER A 221 6.47 7.72 18.63
C SER A 221 6.16 8.09 20.08
N ARG A 222 7.09 8.72 20.78
CA ARG A 222 6.91 9.25 22.14
C ARG A 222 6.28 10.65 22.17
N GLY A 223 6.07 11.29 20.99
CA GLY A 223 5.55 12.65 20.89
C GLY A 223 6.55 13.76 21.21
N GLU A 224 7.84 13.43 21.32
CA GLU A 224 8.94 14.39 21.54
C GLU A 224 9.20 15.25 20.28
N ILE A 225 8.98 14.66 19.11
CA ILE A 225 9.03 15.30 17.80
C ILE A 225 7.61 15.49 17.30
N LYS A 226 7.21 16.70 16.90
CA LYS A 226 5.87 16.98 16.40
C LYS A 226 5.71 16.63 14.92
N ARG A 227 6.73 16.86 14.11
CA ARG A 227 6.66 16.61 12.67
C ARG A 227 7.91 15.91 12.15
N ILE A 228 7.71 14.89 11.32
CA ILE A 228 8.80 14.18 10.64
C ILE A 228 8.60 14.21 9.12
N ILE A 229 9.71 14.23 8.40
CA ILE A 229 9.78 14.14 6.95
C ILE A 229 10.42 12.80 6.61
N THR A 230 9.73 11.95 5.87
CA THR A 230 10.23 10.62 5.52
C THR A 230 9.64 10.11 4.20
N LYS A 231 10.18 9.01 3.70
CA LYS A 231 9.65 8.30 2.54
C LYS A 231 8.95 7.02 2.98
N ALA A 232 7.82 6.69 2.35
CA ALA A 232 7.04 5.49 2.69
C ALA A 232 7.90 4.21 2.64
N LYS A 233 8.88 4.14 1.73
CA LYS A 233 9.83 3.02 1.62
C LYS A 233 10.79 2.87 2.81
N MET A 234 11.02 3.94 3.56
CA MET A 234 12.01 3.96 4.65
C MET A 234 11.42 3.59 6.00
N THR A 235 10.11 3.53 6.10
CA THR A 235 9.39 3.23 7.34
C THR A 235 8.96 1.77 7.45
N SER A 236 9.75 0.84 6.88
CA SER A 236 9.50 -0.61 6.96
C SER A 236 9.55 -1.18 8.38
N PHE A 237 9.99 -0.41 9.36
CA PHE A 237 9.93 -0.77 10.77
C PHE A 237 8.49 -0.67 11.29
N GLY A 238 7.97 -1.73 11.90
CA GLY A 238 6.60 -1.90 12.38
C GLY A 238 6.12 -0.91 13.46
N LEU A 239 6.44 0.37 13.35
CA LEU A 239 6.14 1.41 14.32
C LEU A 239 4.65 1.81 14.32
N ASN A 240 4.16 2.11 15.51
CA ASN A 240 2.79 2.53 15.76
C ASN A 240 2.75 4.03 16.09
N TRP A 241 1.95 4.79 15.34
CA TRP A 241 1.88 6.24 15.52
C TRP A 241 0.46 6.72 15.83
N GLN A 242 -0.24 6.03 16.74
CA GLN A 242 -1.60 6.39 17.13
C GLN A 242 -1.70 7.75 17.84
N HIS A 243 -0.59 8.29 18.37
CA HIS A 243 -0.52 9.64 18.91
C HIS A 243 -0.67 10.72 17.82
N CYS A 244 -0.37 10.38 16.56
CA CYS A 244 -0.47 11.23 15.39
C CYS A 244 -1.72 10.84 14.60
N ASN A 245 -2.52 11.83 14.22
CA ASN A 245 -3.74 11.62 13.44
C ASN A 245 -3.81 12.50 12.19
N HIS A 246 -2.69 13.11 11.81
CA HIS A 246 -2.56 13.95 10.62
C HIS A 246 -1.35 13.59 9.80
N SER A 247 -1.48 13.65 8.48
CA SER A 247 -0.39 13.32 7.57
C SER A 247 -0.55 14.02 6.22
N VAL A 248 0.55 14.47 5.63
CA VAL A 248 0.59 14.99 4.27
C VAL A 248 1.31 14.00 3.37
N PHE A 249 0.69 13.62 2.27
CA PHE A 249 1.15 12.56 1.39
C PHE A 249 1.31 13.03 -0.05
N PHE A 250 2.52 12.87 -0.59
CA PHE A 250 2.79 13.00 -2.02
C PHE A 250 2.63 11.63 -2.67
N PRO A 251 1.56 11.38 -3.44
CA PRO A 251 1.24 10.05 -3.89
C PRO A 251 2.19 9.54 -4.98
N THR A 252 2.33 8.21 -5.00
CA THR A 252 2.95 7.45 -6.08
C THR A 252 1.93 6.46 -6.65
N TYR A 253 2.30 5.74 -7.71
CA TYR A 253 1.48 4.65 -8.25
C TYR A 253 1.40 3.41 -7.33
N SER A 254 2.06 3.44 -6.16
CA SER A 254 2.10 2.30 -5.23
C SER A 254 0.99 2.39 -4.18
N TYR A 255 -0.05 1.60 -4.38
CA TYR A 255 -1.11 1.42 -3.36
C TYR A 255 -0.55 0.86 -2.04
N GLU A 256 0.38 -0.08 -2.10
CA GLU A 256 1.00 -0.67 -0.91
C GLU A 256 1.68 0.40 -0.03
N GLN A 257 2.46 1.31 -0.65
CA GLN A 257 3.11 2.39 0.11
C GLN A 257 2.09 3.33 0.76
N TYR A 258 1.04 3.69 0.02
CA TYR A 258 -0.06 4.50 0.56
C TYR A 258 -0.75 3.78 1.72
N TYR A 259 -1.15 2.54 1.51
CA TYR A 259 -1.84 1.73 2.52
C TYR A 259 -0.99 1.59 3.79
N GLN A 260 0.28 1.21 3.67
CA GLN A 260 1.19 1.07 4.80
C GLN A 260 1.43 2.39 5.53
N ALA A 261 1.55 3.52 4.81
CA ALA A 261 1.67 4.84 5.39
C ALA A 261 0.43 5.19 6.24
N VAL A 262 -0.77 5.03 5.69
CA VAL A 262 -2.04 5.29 6.39
C VAL A 262 -2.19 4.40 7.63
N ARG A 263 -1.83 3.12 7.52
CA ARG A 263 -1.94 2.16 8.62
C ARG A 263 -0.96 2.37 9.77
N ARG A 264 -0.05 3.32 9.68
CA ARG A 264 0.75 3.77 10.85
C ARG A 264 -0.10 4.55 11.85
N PHE A 265 -1.10 5.29 11.37
CA PHE A 265 -1.98 6.15 12.15
C PHE A 265 -3.36 5.52 12.36
N TRP A 266 -3.99 5.08 11.28
CA TRP A 266 -5.34 4.53 11.26
C TRP A 266 -5.32 3.04 11.54
N ARG A 267 -5.19 2.71 12.81
CA ARG A 267 -5.06 1.35 13.31
C ARG A 267 -5.69 1.18 14.68
N PHE A 268 -5.78 -0.06 15.13
CA PHE A 268 -6.27 -0.37 16.48
C PHE A 268 -5.56 0.47 17.55
N GLY A 269 -6.35 1.09 18.44
CA GLY A 269 -5.85 2.02 19.47
C GLY A 269 -5.86 3.49 19.07
N GLN A 270 -6.15 3.84 17.81
CA GLN A 270 -6.43 5.23 17.42
C GLN A 270 -7.80 5.66 17.93
N THR A 271 -7.86 6.82 18.56
CA THR A 271 -9.10 7.37 19.18
C THR A 271 -9.59 8.64 18.48
N LYS A 272 -8.80 9.22 17.58
CA LYS A 272 -9.12 10.44 16.84
C LYS A 272 -9.31 10.13 15.36
N ASP A 273 -10.18 10.91 14.71
CA ASP A 273 -10.28 10.84 13.25
C ASP A 273 -8.94 11.14 12.61
N VAL A 274 -8.59 10.35 11.59
CA VAL A 274 -7.30 10.45 10.92
C VAL A 274 -7.47 11.20 9.61
N THR A 275 -6.70 12.27 9.44
CA THR A 275 -6.72 13.10 8.24
C THR A 275 -5.47 12.87 7.41
N ILE A 276 -5.67 12.53 6.15
CA ILE A 276 -4.61 12.38 5.14
C ILE A 276 -4.80 13.46 4.08
N GLU A 277 -3.85 14.37 3.99
CA GLU A 277 -3.83 15.45 3.00
C GLU A 277 -3.00 15.00 1.79
N VAL A 278 -3.65 14.65 0.71
CA VAL A 278 -2.99 14.19 -0.52
C VAL A 278 -2.73 15.38 -1.43
N VAL A 279 -1.47 15.70 -1.68
CA VAL A 279 -1.05 16.88 -2.47
C VAL A 279 -0.45 16.43 -3.79
N VAL A 280 -1.04 16.88 -4.91
CA VAL A 280 -0.59 16.61 -6.28
C VAL A 280 -0.63 17.87 -7.12
N SER A 281 0.04 17.87 -8.27
CA SER A 281 -0.21 18.83 -9.33
C SER A 281 -1.33 18.34 -10.28
N ASP A 282 -1.87 19.26 -11.07
CA ASP A 282 -2.88 18.94 -12.09
C ASP A 282 -2.35 17.95 -13.15
N GLY A 283 -1.07 18.04 -13.53
CA GLY A 283 -0.41 17.08 -14.41
C GLY A 283 -0.28 15.67 -13.81
N GLN A 284 -0.43 15.52 -12.50
CA GLN A 284 -0.31 14.24 -11.77
C GLN A 284 -1.66 13.58 -11.43
N THR A 285 -2.79 14.09 -11.91
CA THR A 285 -4.12 13.55 -11.59
C THR A 285 -4.27 12.07 -11.89
N ARG A 286 -3.58 11.55 -12.94
CA ARG A 286 -3.53 10.11 -13.25
C ARG A 286 -2.95 9.25 -12.13
N VAL A 287 -2.05 9.80 -11.32
CA VAL A 287 -1.52 9.08 -10.14
C VAL A 287 -2.62 8.85 -9.12
N LEU A 288 -3.49 9.86 -8.91
CA LEU A 288 -4.65 9.73 -8.02
C LEU A 288 -5.67 8.71 -8.56
N GLU A 289 -5.97 8.78 -9.86
CA GLU A 289 -6.88 7.83 -10.51
C GLU A 289 -6.39 6.40 -10.40
N ALA A 290 -5.10 6.16 -10.68
CA ALA A 290 -4.49 4.85 -10.55
C ALA A 290 -4.48 4.34 -9.10
N LEU A 291 -4.23 5.22 -8.13
CA LEU A 291 -4.30 4.87 -6.72
C LEU A 291 -5.73 4.51 -6.30
N GLN A 292 -6.72 5.26 -6.77
CA GLN A 292 -8.14 4.98 -6.51
C GLN A 292 -8.56 3.64 -7.09
N GLN A 293 -8.23 3.37 -8.36
CA GLN A 293 -8.53 2.07 -9.01
C GLN A 293 -7.93 0.89 -8.24
N LYS A 294 -6.68 1.01 -7.76
CA LYS A 294 -6.05 -0.04 -6.94
C LYS A 294 -6.71 -0.19 -5.58
N THR A 295 -7.18 0.90 -4.98
CA THR A 295 -7.96 0.88 -3.74
C THR A 295 -9.27 0.13 -3.95
N ASP A 296 -9.99 0.42 -5.04
CA ASP A 296 -11.27 -0.20 -5.37
C ASP A 296 -11.09 -1.71 -5.63
N LYS A 297 -10.03 -2.10 -6.36
CA LYS A 297 -9.67 -3.52 -6.56
C LYS A 297 -9.36 -4.23 -5.24
N ALA A 298 -8.63 -3.59 -4.33
CA ALA A 298 -8.34 -4.17 -3.02
C ALA A 298 -9.62 -4.36 -2.19
N ILE A 299 -10.56 -3.41 -2.26
CA ILE A 299 -11.88 -3.51 -1.61
C ILE A 299 -12.71 -4.65 -2.23
N GLN A 300 -12.71 -4.76 -3.57
CA GLN A 300 -13.42 -5.83 -4.28
C GLN A 300 -12.86 -7.22 -3.93
N LEU A 301 -11.53 -7.37 -3.96
CA LEU A 301 -10.87 -8.61 -3.53
C LEU A 301 -11.33 -9.01 -2.13
N TYR A 302 -11.29 -8.05 -1.22
CA TYR A 302 -11.69 -8.24 0.16
C TYR A 302 -13.15 -8.74 0.25
N LYS A 303 -14.07 -8.01 -0.39
CA LYS A 303 -15.50 -8.36 -0.40
C LYS A 303 -15.74 -9.78 -0.94
N ASN A 304 -15.15 -10.09 -2.09
CA ASN A 304 -15.35 -11.38 -2.74
C ASN A 304 -14.79 -12.55 -1.92
N LEU A 305 -13.67 -12.34 -1.22
CA LEU A 305 -13.08 -13.39 -0.37
C LEU A 305 -13.84 -13.57 0.94
N THR A 306 -14.24 -12.48 1.61
CA THR A 306 -14.96 -12.58 2.89
C THR A 306 -16.37 -13.13 2.74
N GLU A 307 -17.09 -12.78 1.68
CA GLU A 307 -18.43 -13.33 1.41
C GLU A 307 -18.41 -14.86 1.20
N ASN A 308 -17.32 -15.38 0.66
CA ASN A 308 -17.15 -16.83 0.47
C ASN A 308 -16.66 -17.55 1.73
N VAL A 309 -15.83 -16.90 2.57
CA VAL A 309 -15.38 -17.47 3.85
C VAL A 309 -16.56 -17.67 4.80
N ASN A 310 -17.47 -16.70 4.91
CA ASN A 310 -18.65 -16.78 5.77
C ASN A 310 -19.60 -17.95 5.42
N ARG A 311 -19.48 -18.53 4.22
CA ARG A 311 -20.24 -19.73 3.82
C ARG A 311 -19.58 -21.04 4.22
N GLN A 312 -18.25 -21.04 4.49
CA GLN A 312 -17.49 -22.27 4.72
C GLN A 312 -16.97 -22.43 6.16
N PHE A 313 -16.83 -21.38 6.93
CA PHE A 313 -16.28 -21.42 8.28
C PHE A 313 -17.22 -20.81 9.30
N THR A 314 -18.07 -21.66 9.90
CA THR A 314 -18.68 -21.34 11.19
C THR A 314 -17.71 -21.80 12.27
N ILE A 315 -16.85 -20.93 12.76
CA ILE A 315 -16.03 -21.22 13.94
C ILE A 315 -16.98 -21.24 15.13
N THR A 316 -17.33 -22.42 15.61
CA THR A 316 -18.13 -22.57 16.83
C THR A 316 -17.23 -22.35 18.02
N HIS A 317 -17.58 -21.40 18.90
CA HIS A 317 -16.85 -21.02 20.12
C HIS A 317 -16.55 -22.16 21.10
N LYS A 318 -17.06 -23.36 20.86
CA LYS A 318 -16.91 -24.53 21.73
C LYS A 318 -15.51 -25.18 21.72
N GLU A 319 -14.66 -24.86 20.75
CA GLU A 319 -13.38 -25.56 20.55
C GLU A 319 -12.13 -24.77 20.98
N PHE A 320 -12.31 -23.55 21.47
CA PHE A 320 -11.19 -22.82 22.09
C PHE A 320 -11.02 -23.26 23.54
N ASN A 321 -10.35 -24.39 23.74
CA ASN A 321 -9.87 -24.76 25.07
C ASN A 321 -8.86 -23.73 25.55
N LYS A 322 -9.17 -23.08 26.67
CA LYS A 322 -8.29 -22.13 27.38
C LYS A 322 -7.10 -22.80 28.08
N GLU A 323 -6.69 -23.97 27.69
CA GLU A 323 -5.45 -24.56 28.19
C GLU A 323 -4.27 -23.79 27.58
N VAL A 324 -3.69 -22.96 28.40
CA VAL A 324 -2.41 -22.31 28.11
C VAL A 324 -1.37 -23.42 27.99
N ILE A 325 -1.05 -23.85 26.78
CA ILE A 325 0.08 -24.73 26.52
C ILE A 325 1.33 -23.93 26.88
N LYS A 326 1.86 -24.18 28.09
CA LYS A 326 3.17 -23.63 28.47
C LYS A 326 4.20 -24.31 27.57
N PRO A 327 5.05 -23.56 26.83
CA PRO A 327 6.14 -24.19 26.09
C PRO A 327 7.05 -24.92 27.08
N LYS A 328 7.33 -26.19 26.80
CA LYS A 328 8.40 -26.93 27.47
C LYS A 328 9.70 -26.49 26.80
N PHE A 329 10.51 -25.71 27.49
CA PHE A 329 11.90 -25.47 27.13
C PHE A 329 12.76 -26.65 27.52
#